data_543dc362c7fe807f2f9a57ad9083b0ed
#
_entry.id   543dc362c7fe807f2f9a57ad9083b0ed
#
_cell.length_a   1.000
_cell.length_b   1.000
_cell.length_c   1.000
_cell.angle_alpha   90.00
_cell.angle_beta   90.00
_cell.angle_gamma   90.00
#
_symmetry.space_group_name_H-M   'P 1'
#
loop_
_entity.id
_entity.type
_entity.pdbx_description
1 polymer ?
#
loop_
_entity_poly.entity_id
_entity_poly.type
_entity_poly.pdbx_seq_one_letter_code
_entity_poly.pdbx_strand_id
1 'polypeptide(L)'
;MSPGVDAACRAAEAAFDAFRETPPQSRASLLEAIALRLEHHSADIVASAHAETALPVARLQGELGRTTGQLRFFAVILREGSFAGVQFDSPLPERLPAPRPDLRQRRIGVGPVAVFGASNFPLAFSVAGGDTASALAAGCPVVCKAHSGHMA
;
A
#
# COMPACT_ATOMS: atom_id res chain seq x y z
N MET A 1 -21.35 -8.47 -12.03
CA MET A 1 -20.56 -7.94 -10.91
C MET A 1 -21.48 -7.27 -9.91
N SER A 2 -21.25 -7.37 -8.59
CA SER A 2 -22.06 -6.64 -7.59
C SER A 2 -21.92 -5.13 -7.81
N PRO A 3 -23.01 -4.32 -7.75
CA PRO A 3 -22.94 -2.87 -7.93
C PRO A 3 -21.92 -2.20 -6.99
N GLY A 4 -21.73 -2.69 -5.77
CA GLY A 4 -20.75 -2.15 -4.82
C GLY A 4 -19.30 -2.41 -5.23
N VAL A 5 -18.98 -3.61 -5.75
CA VAL A 5 -17.64 -3.94 -6.24
C VAL A 5 -17.28 -3.07 -7.44
N ASP A 6 -18.21 -2.93 -8.38
CA ASP A 6 -18.00 -2.12 -9.57
C ASP A 6 -17.78 -0.62 -9.22
N ALA A 7 -18.55 -0.10 -8.26
CA ALA A 7 -18.36 1.28 -7.78
C ALA A 7 -16.98 1.47 -7.11
N ALA A 8 -16.54 0.52 -6.26
CA ALA A 8 -15.23 0.58 -5.62
C ALA A 8 -14.09 0.52 -6.64
N CYS A 9 -14.17 -0.34 -7.64
CA CYS A 9 -13.16 -0.42 -8.71
C CYS A 9 -13.08 0.87 -9.52
N ARG A 10 -14.24 1.46 -9.90
CA ARG A 10 -14.25 2.75 -10.60
C ARG A 10 -13.70 3.89 -9.76
N ALA A 11 -13.98 3.91 -8.44
CA ALA A 11 -13.43 4.92 -7.56
C ALA A 11 -11.91 4.81 -7.45
N ALA A 12 -11.37 3.59 -7.35
CA ALA A 12 -9.94 3.35 -7.33
C ALA A 12 -9.27 3.74 -8.66
N GLU A 13 -9.88 3.43 -9.79
CA GLU A 13 -9.39 3.83 -11.11
C GLU A 13 -9.38 5.35 -11.26
N ALA A 14 -10.44 6.03 -10.87
CA ALA A 14 -10.53 7.50 -10.94
C ALA A 14 -9.49 8.20 -10.03
N ALA A 15 -9.09 7.57 -8.92
CA ALA A 15 -8.09 8.10 -8.00
C ALA A 15 -6.64 7.85 -8.47
N PHE A 16 -6.40 6.92 -9.39
CA PHE A 16 -5.06 6.41 -9.68
C PHE A 16 -4.11 7.50 -10.19
N ASP A 17 -4.49 8.26 -11.21
CA ASP A 17 -3.59 9.24 -11.82
C ASP A 17 -3.12 10.32 -10.83
N ALA A 18 -4.01 10.82 -9.98
CA ALA A 18 -3.65 11.78 -8.95
C ALA A 18 -2.79 11.14 -7.84
N PHE A 19 -3.11 9.92 -7.42
CA PHE A 19 -2.42 9.26 -6.33
C PHE A 19 -1.01 8.81 -6.71
N ARG A 20 -0.79 8.27 -7.91
CA ARG A 20 0.55 7.87 -8.38
C ARG A 20 1.53 9.04 -8.46
N GLU A 21 1.04 10.26 -8.73
CA GLU A 21 1.86 11.48 -8.79
C GLU A 21 2.04 12.15 -7.42
N THR A 22 1.38 11.65 -6.37
CA THR A 22 1.59 12.15 -5.00
C THR A 22 3.07 11.98 -4.60
N PRO A 23 3.72 13.02 -4.08
CA PRO A 23 5.12 12.94 -3.68
C PRO A 23 5.40 11.78 -2.73
N PRO A 24 6.55 11.08 -2.86
CA PRO A 24 6.90 9.97 -1.96
C PRO A 24 6.85 10.34 -0.48
N GLN A 25 7.26 11.56 -0.12
CA GLN A 25 7.20 12.07 1.25
C GLN A 25 5.77 12.14 1.79
N SER A 26 4.80 12.56 0.96
CA SER A 26 3.39 12.61 1.34
C SER A 26 2.81 11.21 1.53
N ARG A 27 3.17 10.25 0.65
CA ARG A 27 2.79 8.85 0.82
C ARG A 27 3.43 8.23 2.08
N ALA A 28 4.68 8.56 2.38
CA ALA A 28 5.34 8.14 3.61
C ALA A 28 4.58 8.64 4.85
N SER A 29 4.22 9.94 4.86
CA SER A 29 3.44 10.52 5.96
C SER A 29 2.04 9.90 6.09
N LEU A 30 1.39 9.53 4.97
CA LEU A 30 0.13 8.78 5.00
C LEU A 30 0.29 7.43 5.70
N LEU A 31 1.32 6.65 5.33
CA LEU A 31 1.56 5.33 5.95
C LEU A 31 1.86 5.43 7.45
N GLU A 32 2.62 6.44 7.87
CA GLU A 32 2.88 6.70 9.28
C GLU A 32 1.61 7.12 10.04
N ALA A 33 0.77 7.96 9.43
CA ALA A 33 -0.51 8.35 10.02
C ALA A 33 -1.44 7.14 10.19
N ILE A 34 -1.48 6.21 9.21
CA ILE A 34 -2.22 4.95 9.33
C ILE A 34 -1.68 4.13 10.52
N ALA A 35 -0.35 3.98 10.62
CA ALA A 35 0.27 3.22 11.72
C ALA A 35 -0.10 3.81 13.09
N LEU A 36 -0.03 5.13 13.25
CA LEU A 36 -0.41 5.82 14.48
C LEU A 36 -1.89 5.61 14.84
N ARG A 37 -2.78 5.64 13.85
CA ARG A 37 -4.21 5.41 14.08
C ARG A 37 -4.51 3.98 14.49
N LEU A 38 -3.85 3.00 13.88
CA LEU A 38 -3.96 1.58 14.27
C LEU A 38 -3.50 1.36 15.71
N GLU A 39 -2.40 1.98 16.12
CA GLU A 39 -1.90 1.89 17.51
C GLU A 39 -2.85 2.56 18.50
N HIS A 40 -3.40 3.71 18.14
CA HIS A 40 -4.38 4.42 18.98
C HIS A 40 -5.64 3.58 19.24
N HIS A 41 -6.10 2.83 18.24
CA HIS A 41 -7.29 1.97 18.34
C HIS A 41 -6.95 0.50 18.59
N SER A 42 -5.74 0.19 19.06
CA SER A 42 -5.25 -1.18 19.18
C SER A 42 -6.13 -2.10 20.03
N ALA A 43 -6.68 -1.60 21.13
CA ALA A 43 -7.54 -2.38 22.02
C ALA A 43 -8.82 -2.84 21.31
N ASP A 44 -9.50 -1.93 20.60
CA ASP A 44 -10.76 -2.21 19.89
C ASP A 44 -10.51 -3.16 18.70
N ILE A 45 -9.45 -2.92 17.93
CA ILE A 45 -9.05 -3.74 16.79
C ILE A 45 -8.76 -5.18 17.23
N VAL A 46 -7.96 -5.34 18.30
CA VAL A 46 -7.62 -6.67 18.83
C VAL A 46 -8.84 -7.37 19.40
N ALA A 47 -9.73 -6.66 20.11
CA ALA A 47 -10.95 -7.23 20.66
C ALA A 47 -11.89 -7.72 19.54
N SER A 48 -12.10 -6.92 18.49
CA SER A 48 -12.91 -7.29 17.34
C SER A 48 -12.34 -8.52 16.62
N ALA A 49 -11.04 -8.51 16.31
CA ALA A 49 -10.38 -9.63 15.66
C ALA A 49 -10.42 -10.92 16.50
N HIS A 50 -10.28 -10.82 17.82
CA HIS A 50 -10.42 -11.96 18.74
C HIS A 50 -11.83 -12.53 18.73
N ALA A 51 -12.85 -11.67 18.77
CA ALA A 51 -14.24 -12.10 18.76
C ALA A 51 -14.63 -12.83 17.48
N GLU A 52 -14.14 -12.39 16.32
CA GLU A 52 -14.46 -12.99 15.03
C GLU A 52 -13.64 -14.24 14.71
N THR A 53 -12.36 -14.29 15.12
CA THR A 53 -11.42 -15.33 14.69
C THR A 53 -11.09 -16.35 15.77
N ALA A 54 -11.42 -16.06 17.05
CA ALA A 54 -11.01 -16.82 18.23
C ALA A 54 -9.48 -16.97 18.40
N LEU A 55 -8.67 -16.18 17.68
CA LEU A 55 -7.22 -16.18 17.82
C LEU A 55 -6.79 -15.56 19.16
N PRO A 56 -5.71 -16.05 19.80
CA PRO A 56 -5.26 -15.51 21.08
C PRO A 56 -4.93 -14.02 21.03
N VAL A 57 -5.35 -13.25 22.03
CA VAL A 57 -5.13 -11.79 22.13
C VAL A 57 -3.64 -11.44 21.99
N ALA A 58 -2.74 -12.15 22.68
CA ALA A 58 -1.29 -11.88 22.60
C ALA A 58 -0.74 -12.05 21.17
N ARG A 59 -1.26 -13.03 20.42
CA ARG A 59 -0.90 -13.20 19.01
C ARG A 59 -1.39 -12.02 18.16
N LEU A 60 -2.63 -11.58 18.35
CA LEU A 60 -3.21 -10.44 17.62
C LEU A 60 -2.48 -9.13 17.92
N GLN A 61 -2.06 -8.92 19.17
CA GLN A 61 -1.21 -7.77 19.56
C GLN A 61 0.13 -7.79 18.81
N GLY A 62 0.80 -8.94 18.76
CA GLY A 62 2.04 -9.10 18.00
C GLY A 62 1.84 -8.88 16.50
N GLU A 63 0.71 -9.33 15.98
CA GLU A 63 0.35 -9.16 14.57
C GLU A 63 0.08 -7.69 14.21
N LEU A 64 -0.61 -6.96 15.06
CA LEU A 64 -0.82 -5.52 14.92
C LEU A 64 0.50 -4.74 14.95
N GLY A 65 1.40 -5.10 15.87
CA GLY A 65 2.75 -4.51 15.93
C GLY A 65 3.55 -4.77 14.65
N ARG A 66 3.44 -5.96 14.07
CA ARG A 66 4.03 -6.26 12.75
C ARG A 66 3.44 -5.38 11.66
N THR A 67 2.14 -5.19 11.63
CA THR A 67 1.46 -4.37 10.62
C THR A 67 1.89 -2.90 10.68
N THR A 68 1.90 -2.31 11.87
CA THR A 68 2.36 -0.91 12.04
C THR A 68 3.85 -0.75 11.76
N GLY A 69 4.66 -1.75 12.12
CA GLY A 69 6.07 -1.81 11.75
C GLY A 69 6.30 -1.84 10.24
N GLN A 70 5.49 -2.61 9.51
CA GLN A 70 5.58 -2.71 8.06
C GLN A 70 5.15 -1.41 7.35
N LEU A 71 4.12 -0.73 7.83
CA LEU A 71 3.73 0.60 7.34
C LEU A 71 4.88 1.60 7.48
N ARG A 72 5.54 1.64 8.64
CA ARG A 72 6.71 2.50 8.87
C ARG A 72 7.91 2.11 8.00
N PHE A 73 8.13 0.82 7.81
CA PHE A 73 9.19 0.32 6.93
C PHE A 73 9.02 0.84 5.50
N PHE A 74 7.81 0.77 4.93
CA PHE A 74 7.54 1.33 3.61
C PHE A 74 7.65 2.86 3.58
N ALA A 75 7.32 3.55 4.67
CA ALA A 75 7.54 4.99 4.77
C ALA A 75 9.03 5.36 4.70
N VAL A 76 9.91 4.57 5.33
CA VAL A 76 11.37 4.74 5.23
C VAL A 76 11.85 4.53 3.80
N ILE A 77 11.40 3.45 3.13
CA ILE A 77 11.75 3.16 1.71
C ILE A 77 11.33 4.33 0.80
N LEU A 78 10.14 4.90 1.04
CA LEU A 78 9.66 6.05 0.26
C LEU A 78 10.54 7.28 0.43
N ARG A 79 11.05 7.55 1.62
CA ARG A 79 11.94 8.67 1.90
C ARG A 79 13.34 8.46 1.34
N GLU A 80 13.81 7.23 1.34
CA GLU A 80 15.12 6.86 0.80
C GLU A 80 15.12 6.98 -0.74
N GLY A 81 14.03 6.59 -1.42
CA GLY A 81 13.77 6.89 -2.83
C GLY A 81 14.40 5.94 -3.85
N SER A 82 15.32 5.04 -3.48
CA SER A 82 16.01 4.12 -4.43
C SER A 82 15.04 3.19 -5.16
N PHE A 83 13.88 2.86 -4.54
CA PHE A 83 12.85 2.02 -5.17
C PHE A 83 12.35 2.57 -6.51
N ALA A 84 12.42 3.90 -6.72
CA ALA A 84 11.99 4.55 -7.96
C ALA A 84 12.86 4.15 -9.16
N GLY A 85 14.09 3.66 -8.94
CA GLY A 85 14.99 3.19 -9.98
C GLY A 85 15.22 4.25 -11.05
N VAL A 86 15.48 5.50 -10.62
CA VAL A 86 15.65 6.63 -11.54
C VAL A 86 16.91 6.42 -12.38
N GLN A 87 16.78 6.56 -13.69
CA GLN A 87 17.88 6.50 -14.65
C GLN A 87 17.89 7.75 -15.53
N PHE A 88 19.10 8.22 -15.81
CA PHE A 88 19.35 9.35 -16.70
C PHE A 88 20.34 8.90 -17.79
N ASP A 89 19.94 9.02 -19.04
CA ASP A 89 20.79 8.83 -20.17
C ASP A 89 20.99 10.16 -20.90
N SER A 90 22.20 10.71 -20.79
CA SER A 90 22.54 11.99 -21.45
C SER A 90 22.33 11.91 -22.95
N PRO A 91 21.98 13.04 -23.62
CA PRO A 91 21.80 13.07 -25.05
C PRO A 91 23.14 12.78 -25.76
N LEU A 92 23.07 12.05 -26.89
CA LEU A 92 24.18 11.80 -27.79
C LEU A 92 23.75 12.19 -29.22
N PRO A 93 23.81 13.49 -29.57
CA PRO A 93 23.29 13.99 -30.83
C PRO A 93 24.05 13.45 -32.04
N GLU A 94 25.34 13.16 -31.88
CA GLU A 94 26.21 12.65 -32.94
C GLU A 94 26.28 11.11 -33.03
N ARG A 95 25.47 10.39 -32.24
CA ARG A 95 25.47 8.92 -32.23
C ARG A 95 24.95 8.37 -33.57
N LEU A 96 25.65 7.38 -34.13
CA LEU A 96 25.20 6.63 -35.30
C LEU A 96 24.60 5.28 -34.86
N PRO A 97 23.64 4.71 -35.62
CA PRO A 97 23.00 5.23 -36.82
C PRO A 97 21.94 6.31 -36.58
N ALA A 98 21.56 6.54 -35.30
CA ALA A 98 20.57 7.54 -34.90
C ALA A 98 20.99 8.27 -33.62
N PRO A 99 20.75 9.59 -33.50
CA PRO A 99 20.99 10.33 -32.30
C PRO A 99 20.15 9.77 -31.11
N ARG A 100 20.69 9.92 -29.89
CA ARG A 100 19.95 9.63 -28.67
C ARG A 100 19.52 10.95 -28.00
N PRO A 101 18.23 11.15 -27.74
CA PRO A 101 17.77 12.32 -26.95
C PRO A 101 18.13 12.17 -25.46
N ASP A 102 17.89 13.21 -24.64
CA ASP A 102 17.88 13.09 -23.17
C ASP A 102 16.76 12.14 -22.75
N LEU A 103 17.12 11.01 -22.14
CA LEU A 103 16.19 10.01 -21.68
C LEU A 103 16.17 9.97 -20.15
N ARG A 104 14.97 10.01 -19.59
CA ARG A 104 14.75 9.94 -18.15
C ARG A 104 13.70 8.89 -17.85
N GLN A 105 14.03 7.97 -16.96
CA GLN A 105 13.17 6.85 -16.61
C GLN A 105 12.98 6.78 -15.09
N ARG A 106 11.78 6.40 -14.66
CA ARG A 106 11.49 6.01 -13.28
C ARG A 106 10.42 4.91 -13.26
N ARG A 107 10.36 4.15 -12.19
CA ARG A 107 9.24 3.24 -11.92
C ARG A 107 8.05 4.03 -11.39
N ILE A 108 6.85 3.62 -11.80
CA ILE A 108 5.57 4.21 -11.35
C ILE A 108 4.62 3.10 -10.92
N GLY A 109 3.56 3.43 -10.18
CA GLY A 109 2.48 2.51 -9.86
C GLY A 109 1.84 1.91 -11.12
N VAL A 110 1.41 0.66 -11.02
CA VAL A 110 0.86 -0.11 -12.18
C VAL A 110 -0.64 0.07 -12.37
N GLY A 111 -1.35 0.62 -11.38
CA GLY A 111 -2.82 0.77 -11.39
C GLY A 111 -3.42 0.46 -10.02
N PRO A 112 -4.76 0.45 -9.91
CA PRO A 112 -5.46 -0.03 -8.73
C PRO A 112 -5.12 -1.49 -8.41
N VAL A 113 -4.98 -1.80 -7.12
CA VAL A 113 -4.64 -3.14 -6.61
C VAL A 113 -5.81 -3.72 -5.82
N ALA A 114 -6.20 -4.95 -6.15
CA ALA A 114 -7.15 -5.71 -5.35
C ALA A 114 -6.40 -6.48 -4.26
N VAL A 115 -6.78 -6.25 -3.00
CA VAL A 115 -6.24 -6.96 -1.84
C VAL A 115 -7.31 -7.86 -1.27
N PHE A 116 -6.97 -9.12 -1.03
CA PHE A 116 -7.87 -10.11 -0.44
C PHE A 116 -7.43 -10.40 1.00
N GLY A 117 -8.26 -10.01 1.97
CA GLY A 117 -8.01 -10.23 3.38
C GLY A 117 -7.97 -11.72 3.76
N ALA A 118 -7.30 -12.04 4.85
CA ALA A 118 -7.16 -13.40 5.40
C ALA A 118 -7.66 -13.45 6.84
N SER A 119 -8.35 -14.53 7.23
CA SER A 119 -8.83 -14.72 8.61
C SER A 119 -7.79 -15.35 9.55
N ASN A 120 -6.80 -16.04 9.01
CA ASN A 120 -5.74 -16.67 9.80
C ASN A 120 -4.59 -15.71 10.15
N PHE A 121 -4.52 -14.54 9.51
CA PHE A 121 -3.68 -13.39 9.83
C PHE A 121 -4.51 -12.10 9.66
N PRO A 122 -5.54 -11.90 10.52
CA PRO A 122 -6.57 -10.91 10.29
C PRO A 122 -6.08 -9.46 10.33
N LEU A 123 -4.95 -9.19 10.97
CA LEU A 123 -4.41 -7.83 11.08
C LEU A 123 -3.19 -7.59 10.18
N ALA A 124 -2.43 -8.64 9.83
CA ALA A 124 -1.25 -8.50 8.97
C ALA A 124 -1.56 -8.61 7.46
N PHE A 125 -2.62 -9.36 7.10
CA PHE A 125 -3.08 -9.55 5.73
C PHE A 125 -4.57 -9.18 5.61
N SER A 126 -4.87 -7.91 5.86
CA SER A 126 -6.20 -7.33 5.88
C SER A 126 -6.16 -5.92 5.26
N VAL A 127 -7.17 -5.08 5.59
CA VAL A 127 -7.35 -3.73 5.01
C VAL A 127 -6.08 -2.87 5.14
N ALA A 128 -5.41 -2.88 6.30
CA ALA A 128 -4.19 -2.11 6.56
C ALA A 128 -2.91 -2.96 6.51
N GLY A 129 -3.01 -4.21 6.05
CA GLY A 129 -1.90 -5.17 6.04
C GLY A 129 -0.79 -4.85 5.03
N GLY A 130 0.18 -5.77 4.97
CA GLY A 130 1.38 -5.59 4.16
C GLY A 130 1.14 -5.35 2.67
N ASP A 131 0.14 -6.03 2.10
CA ASP A 131 -0.21 -5.88 0.68
C ASP A 131 -0.77 -4.49 0.39
N THR A 132 -1.65 -3.98 1.27
CA THR A 132 -2.16 -2.60 1.18
C THR A 132 -1.04 -1.59 1.37
N ALA A 133 -0.17 -1.79 2.37
CA ALA A 133 0.94 -0.88 2.65
C ALA A 133 1.90 -0.76 1.47
N SER A 134 2.26 -1.88 0.85
CA SER A 134 3.16 -1.91 -0.32
C SER A 134 2.52 -1.27 -1.56
N ALA A 135 1.22 -1.55 -1.81
CA ALA A 135 0.49 -0.95 -2.92
C ALA A 135 0.39 0.58 -2.78
N LEU A 136 0.00 1.08 -1.60
CA LEU A 136 -0.06 2.52 -1.33
C LEU A 136 1.32 3.17 -1.43
N ALA A 137 2.37 2.51 -0.93
CA ALA A 137 3.74 2.99 -1.10
C ALA A 137 4.12 3.14 -2.58
N ALA A 138 3.74 2.18 -3.42
CA ALA A 138 3.98 2.24 -4.87
C ALA A 138 3.16 3.31 -5.61
N GLY A 139 2.18 3.94 -4.95
CA GLY A 139 1.28 4.91 -5.58
C GLY A 139 0.06 4.26 -6.26
N CYS A 140 -0.33 3.08 -5.79
CA CYS A 140 -1.47 2.32 -6.27
C CYS A 140 -2.65 2.45 -5.29
N PRO A 141 -3.83 2.95 -5.71
CA PRO A 141 -5.05 2.84 -4.92
C PRO A 141 -5.41 1.38 -4.66
N VAL A 142 -6.07 1.11 -3.53
CA VAL A 142 -6.40 -0.26 -3.11
C VAL A 142 -7.91 -0.45 -2.99
N VAL A 143 -8.40 -1.56 -3.51
CA VAL A 143 -9.72 -2.09 -3.21
C VAL A 143 -9.54 -3.36 -2.38
N CYS A 144 -9.92 -3.31 -1.10
CA CYS A 144 -9.79 -4.45 -0.22
C CYS A 144 -11.10 -5.22 -0.14
N LYS A 145 -11.03 -6.53 -0.34
CA LYS A 145 -12.13 -7.48 -0.10
C LYS A 145 -11.88 -8.15 1.24
N ALA A 146 -12.71 -7.85 2.25
CA ALA A 146 -12.64 -8.49 3.56
C ALA A 146 -12.83 -10.01 3.47
N HIS A 147 -12.17 -10.76 4.36
CA HIS A 147 -12.40 -12.20 4.50
C HIS A 147 -13.70 -12.46 5.24
N SER A 148 -14.47 -13.49 4.83
CA SER A 148 -15.75 -13.82 5.47
C SER A 148 -15.64 -14.24 6.94
N GLY A 149 -14.48 -14.66 7.40
CA GLY A 149 -14.18 -14.99 8.78
C GLY A 149 -13.60 -13.82 9.61
N HIS A 150 -13.50 -12.62 9.03
CA HIS A 150 -13.08 -11.39 9.71
C HIS A 150 -13.53 -10.22 8.86
N MET A 151 -14.69 -9.65 9.18
CA MET A 151 -15.34 -8.60 8.38
C MET A 151 -15.37 -7.23 9.06
N ALA A 152 -15.13 -7.17 10.37
CA ALA A 152 -15.11 -5.95 11.18
C ALA A 152 -13.80 -5.18 11.06
#